data_1ba3f0ee57d50428213e83ccb08a93f4
#
_entry.id   1ba3f0ee57d50428213e83ccb08a93f4
#
_cell.length_a   1.000
_cell.length_b   1.000
_cell.length_c   1.000
_cell.angle_alpha   90.00
_cell.angle_beta   90.00
_cell.angle_gamma   90.00
#
_symmetry.space_group_name_H-M   'P 1'
#
loop_
_entity.id
_entity.type
_entity.pdbx_description
1 polymer ?
#
loop_
_entity_poly.entity_id
_entity_poly.type
_entity_poly.pdbx_seq_one_letter_code
_entity_poly.pdbx_strand_id
1 'polypeptide(L)'
;MAFLQEAKQFIPQERIYTDELRRLAWGTDAGFYRLIPQIVIRSKDEDEVSQLLKLASRHGLPVTFRAAGTSLSGQAISDSILIVAGKNWEKYSISADYEQITLQPGIIGQRVNELLAPYGRKFAPDPASVKSAMVGGIVMNNASGMNCGTHANSDKVLVSARIILMDGTLLDTGNPVSRASFEVSHRDFIRRICELRDEIRTNEKLAERIRYKYSIKNVTGLNLLPFVRFDDPFEIIAHLMVGSEGTLAFLSEVTMKTEYDYPYKASAMLYF
;
A
#
# COMPACT_ATOMS: atom_id res chain seq x y z
N MET A 1 -3.67 -28.99 -5.78
CA MET A 1 -3.84 -28.20 -4.56
C MET A 1 -5.31 -27.90 -4.33
N ALA A 2 -5.83 -28.16 -3.13
CA ALA A 2 -7.23 -27.85 -2.79
C ALA A 2 -7.54 -26.36 -2.94
N PHE A 3 -6.65 -25.46 -2.49
CA PHE A 3 -6.77 -24.03 -2.70
C PHE A 3 -7.10 -23.64 -4.16
N LEU A 4 -6.39 -24.20 -5.12
CA LEU A 4 -6.60 -23.89 -6.55
C LEU A 4 -8.00 -24.32 -7.03
N GLN A 5 -8.50 -25.44 -6.57
CA GLN A 5 -9.83 -25.94 -6.97
C GLN A 5 -10.93 -25.05 -6.39
N GLU A 6 -10.78 -24.58 -5.16
CA GLU A 6 -11.72 -23.66 -4.53
C GLU A 6 -11.63 -22.25 -5.16
N ALA A 7 -10.43 -21.74 -5.42
CA ALA A 7 -10.25 -20.43 -6.06
C ALA A 7 -10.90 -20.37 -7.45
N LYS A 8 -10.88 -21.46 -8.22
CA LYS A 8 -11.53 -21.55 -9.54
C LYS A 8 -13.06 -21.44 -9.48
N GLN A 9 -13.67 -21.55 -8.32
CA GLN A 9 -15.13 -21.40 -8.19
C GLN A 9 -15.59 -19.94 -8.32
N PHE A 10 -14.68 -18.98 -8.03
CA PHE A 10 -15.01 -17.55 -8.09
C PHE A 10 -13.99 -16.71 -8.88
N ILE A 11 -12.82 -17.24 -9.23
CA ILE A 11 -11.84 -16.59 -10.10
C ILE A 11 -11.84 -17.28 -11.47
N PRO A 12 -12.12 -16.58 -12.57
CA PRO A 12 -12.02 -17.11 -13.92
C PRO A 12 -10.62 -17.64 -14.26
N GLN A 13 -10.57 -18.76 -14.99
CA GLN A 13 -9.33 -19.49 -15.28
C GLN A 13 -8.28 -18.62 -16.01
N GLU A 14 -8.69 -17.68 -16.85
CA GLU A 14 -7.81 -16.78 -17.58
C GLU A 14 -7.06 -15.78 -16.69
N ARG A 15 -7.47 -15.67 -15.41
CA ARG A 15 -6.83 -14.82 -14.40
C ARG A 15 -6.02 -15.61 -13.37
N ILE A 16 -5.96 -16.95 -13.49
CA ILE A 16 -5.17 -17.84 -12.65
C ILE A 16 -4.05 -18.45 -13.49
N TYR A 17 -2.81 -18.23 -13.09
CA TYR A 17 -1.63 -18.73 -13.79
C TYR A 17 -0.93 -19.79 -12.96
N THR A 18 -0.87 -21.01 -13.49
CA THR A 18 -0.22 -22.17 -12.86
C THR A 18 0.81 -22.84 -13.76
N ASP A 19 0.87 -22.43 -15.03
CA ASP A 19 1.87 -22.92 -15.98
C ASP A 19 3.26 -22.33 -15.68
N GLU A 20 4.28 -23.09 -16.03
CA GLU A 20 5.66 -22.79 -15.71
C GLU A 20 6.12 -21.44 -16.29
N LEU A 21 5.78 -21.17 -17.55
CA LEU A 21 6.23 -19.96 -18.26
C LEU A 21 5.71 -18.68 -17.58
N ARG A 22 4.40 -18.61 -17.28
CA ARG A 22 3.82 -17.45 -16.62
C ARG A 22 4.29 -17.31 -15.17
N ARG A 23 4.41 -18.43 -14.43
CA ARG A 23 4.95 -18.41 -13.06
C ARG A 23 6.40 -17.89 -13.05
N LEU A 24 7.22 -18.32 -13.99
CA LEU A 24 8.59 -17.85 -14.16
C LEU A 24 8.63 -16.33 -14.46
N ALA A 25 7.76 -15.86 -15.35
CA ALA A 25 7.67 -14.44 -15.70
C ALA A 25 7.28 -13.56 -14.49
N TRP A 26 6.46 -14.08 -13.57
CA TRP A 26 6.08 -13.40 -12.34
C TRP A 26 7.05 -13.63 -11.17
N GLY A 27 8.09 -14.41 -11.35
CA GLY A 27 9.06 -14.79 -10.32
C GLY A 27 10.17 -13.78 -10.08
N THR A 28 10.15 -12.62 -10.75
CA THR A 28 11.15 -11.54 -10.60
C THR A 28 10.47 -10.21 -10.38
N ASP A 29 11.14 -9.27 -9.73
CA ASP A 29 10.80 -7.86 -9.70
C ASP A 29 11.87 -7.04 -10.46
N ALA A 30 12.09 -5.76 -10.12
CA ALA A 30 13.16 -4.96 -10.72
C ALA A 30 14.54 -5.22 -10.09
N GLY A 31 14.60 -6.04 -9.04
CA GLY A 31 15.84 -6.52 -8.43
C GLY A 31 16.39 -7.77 -9.14
N PHE A 32 17.41 -8.36 -8.54
CA PHE A 32 18.05 -9.59 -9.03
C PHE A 32 17.61 -10.84 -8.24
N TYR A 33 16.68 -10.70 -7.31
CA TYR A 33 16.10 -11.83 -6.58
C TYR A 33 15.06 -12.56 -7.42
N ARG A 34 14.89 -13.84 -7.14
CA ARG A 34 13.88 -14.67 -7.82
C ARG A 34 13.25 -15.64 -6.83
N LEU A 35 11.90 -15.65 -6.79
CA LEU A 35 11.07 -16.66 -6.17
C LEU A 35 9.93 -16.99 -7.13
N ILE A 36 9.79 -18.28 -7.48
CA ILE A 36 8.76 -18.69 -8.46
C ILE A 36 7.47 -19.01 -7.70
N PRO A 37 6.39 -18.21 -7.88
CA PRO A 37 5.14 -18.46 -7.19
C PRO A 37 4.51 -19.78 -7.61
N GLN A 38 3.82 -20.45 -6.70
CA GLN A 38 3.03 -21.64 -7.02
C GLN A 38 1.82 -21.31 -7.86
N ILE A 39 1.18 -20.17 -7.54
CA ILE A 39 -0.02 -19.67 -8.21
C ILE A 39 0.09 -18.14 -8.31
N VAL A 40 -0.26 -17.60 -9.48
CA VAL A 40 -0.43 -16.16 -9.68
C VAL A 40 -1.90 -15.89 -9.99
N ILE A 41 -2.51 -14.96 -9.26
CA ILE A 41 -3.91 -14.58 -9.42
C ILE A 41 -4.00 -13.09 -9.70
N ARG A 42 -4.61 -12.72 -10.83
CA ARG A 42 -4.92 -11.32 -11.13
C ARG A 42 -6.30 -10.99 -10.58
N SER A 43 -6.32 -10.37 -9.39
CA SER A 43 -7.56 -9.97 -8.73
C SER A 43 -8.28 -8.84 -9.48
N LYS A 44 -9.59 -8.75 -9.30
CA LYS A 44 -10.44 -7.80 -10.01
C LYS A 44 -11.08 -6.77 -9.06
N ASP A 45 -11.48 -7.19 -7.87
CA ASP A 45 -12.21 -6.38 -6.91
C ASP A 45 -11.96 -6.85 -5.47
N GLU A 46 -12.54 -6.13 -4.52
CA GLU A 46 -12.38 -6.38 -3.08
C GLU A 46 -12.98 -7.71 -2.64
N ASP A 47 -14.09 -8.12 -3.23
CA ASP A 47 -14.76 -9.38 -2.90
C ASP A 47 -13.87 -10.57 -3.25
N GLU A 48 -13.22 -10.55 -4.41
CA GLU A 48 -12.27 -11.58 -4.80
C GLU A 48 -11.07 -11.64 -3.85
N VAL A 49 -10.49 -10.48 -3.51
CA VAL A 49 -9.34 -10.44 -2.59
C VAL A 49 -9.74 -10.92 -1.21
N SER A 50 -10.90 -10.49 -0.67
CA SER A 50 -11.42 -10.96 0.60
C SER A 50 -11.58 -12.49 0.63
N GLN A 51 -12.19 -13.07 -0.40
CA GLN A 51 -12.37 -14.51 -0.52
C GLN A 51 -11.03 -15.25 -0.65
N LEU A 52 -10.08 -14.72 -1.44
CA LEU A 52 -8.75 -15.28 -1.60
C LEU A 52 -7.96 -15.29 -0.28
N LEU A 53 -8.03 -14.23 0.51
CA LEU A 53 -7.36 -14.14 1.81
C LEU A 53 -7.95 -15.14 2.81
N LYS A 54 -9.28 -15.21 2.92
CA LYS A 54 -9.97 -16.22 3.73
C LYS A 54 -9.58 -17.64 3.32
N LEU A 55 -9.51 -17.88 2.02
CA LEU A 55 -9.14 -19.18 1.48
C LEU A 55 -7.67 -19.51 1.81
N ALA A 56 -6.74 -18.58 1.58
CA ALA A 56 -5.34 -18.75 1.89
C ALA A 56 -5.11 -19.01 3.39
N SER A 57 -5.80 -18.26 4.26
CA SER A 57 -5.76 -18.47 5.71
C SER A 57 -6.22 -19.87 6.11
N ARG A 58 -7.34 -20.36 5.55
CA ARG A 58 -7.85 -21.73 5.83
C ARG A 58 -6.86 -22.82 5.41
N HIS A 59 -6.09 -22.60 4.34
CA HIS A 59 -5.09 -23.55 3.84
C HIS A 59 -3.70 -23.34 4.44
N GLY A 60 -3.49 -22.33 5.31
CA GLY A 60 -2.19 -21.99 5.88
C GLY A 60 -1.16 -21.56 4.83
N LEU A 61 -1.60 -20.94 3.73
CA LEU A 61 -0.74 -20.54 2.61
C LEU A 61 -0.35 -19.07 2.70
N PRO A 62 0.95 -18.74 2.58
CA PRO A 62 1.40 -17.36 2.50
C PRO A 62 0.91 -16.66 1.23
N VAL A 63 0.63 -15.37 1.35
CA VAL A 63 0.19 -14.51 0.25
C VAL A 63 1.14 -13.33 0.12
N THR A 64 1.52 -13.01 -1.10
CA THR A 64 2.24 -11.79 -1.46
C THR A 64 1.39 -10.97 -2.41
N PHE A 65 1.30 -9.67 -2.16
CA PHE A 65 0.64 -8.73 -3.06
C PHE A 65 1.65 -8.10 -4.02
N ARG A 66 1.22 -7.88 -5.26
CA ARG A 66 2.04 -7.24 -6.28
C ARG A 66 1.24 -6.23 -7.07
N ALA A 67 1.78 -5.03 -7.17
CA ALA A 67 1.37 -4.02 -8.13
C ALA A 67 2.27 -4.11 -9.39
N ALA A 68 3.05 -3.09 -9.74
CA ALA A 68 3.94 -3.11 -10.90
C ALA A 68 5.18 -4.02 -10.73
N GLY A 69 5.62 -4.28 -9.51
CA GLY A 69 6.84 -5.04 -9.24
C GLY A 69 8.12 -4.27 -9.53
N THR A 70 8.13 -2.98 -9.28
CA THR A 70 9.30 -2.09 -9.43
C THR A 70 10.23 -2.10 -8.22
N SER A 71 10.00 -2.96 -7.25
CA SER A 71 10.84 -3.18 -6.09
C SER A 71 12.23 -3.68 -6.50
N LEU A 72 13.26 -3.29 -5.72
CA LEU A 72 14.66 -3.71 -5.90
C LEU A 72 15.12 -4.75 -4.89
N SER A 73 14.30 -5.07 -3.89
CA SER A 73 14.69 -5.89 -2.72
C SER A 73 13.81 -7.12 -2.51
N GLY A 74 13.08 -7.55 -3.55
CA GLY A 74 12.30 -8.79 -3.52
C GLY A 74 10.94 -8.71 -2.84
N GLN A 75 10.41 -7.51 -2.56
CA GLN A 75 9.11 -7.38 -1.88
C GLN A 75 7.92 -7.87 -2.73
N ALA A 76 8.08 -7.88 -4.05
CA ALA A 76 7.00 -8.21 -4.99
C ALA A 76 7.09 -9.64 -5.55
N ILE A 77 7.91 -10.51 -4.97
CA ILE A 77 8.06 -11.91 -5.38
C ILE A 77 7.60 -12.87 -4.28
N SER A 78 7.24 -14.09 -4.65
CA SER A 78 6.69 -15.11 -3.76
C SER A 78 7.08 -16.51 -4.23
N ASP A 79 7.17 -17.44 -3.32
CA ASP A 79 7.24 -18.89 -3.57
C ASP A 79 5.88 -19.59 -3.31
N SER A 80 4.84 -18.84 -2.98
CA SER A 80 3.50 -19.34 -2.68
C SER A 80 2.43 -18.69 -3.57
N ILE A 81 1.49 -17.95 -3.00
CA ILE A 81 0.42 -17.29 -3.74
C ILE A 81 0.82 -15.83 -4.01
N LEU A 82 0.80 -15.45 -5.29
CA LEU A 82 1.00 -14.06 -5.72
C LEU A 82 -0.33 -13.47 -6.19
N ILE A 83 -0.85 -12.48 -5.47
CA ILE A 83 -2.06 -11.72 -5.85
C ILE A 83 -1.64 -10.42 -6.51
N VAL A 84 -2.06 -10.24 -7.77
CA VAL A 84 -1.69 -9.08 -8.58
C VAL A 84 -2.84 -8.08 -8.64
N ALA A 85 -2.57 -6.84 -8.17
CA ALA A 85 -3.41 -5.68 -8.36
C ALA A 85 -2.90 -4.89 -9.57
N GLY A 86 -3.55 -5.07 -10.72
CA GLY A 86 -3.17 -4.45 -11.99
C GLY A 86 -4.34 -3.68 -12.62
N LYS A 87 -4.54 -3.84 -13.93
CA LYS A 87 -5.53 -3.09 -14.74
C LYS A 87 -6.96 -3.05 -14.21
N ASN A 88 -7.37 -3.99 -13.35
CA ASN A 88 -8.71 -3.96 -12.76
C ASN A 88 -8.82 -3.00 -11.56
N TRP A 89 -7.71 -2.42 -11.12
CA TRP A 89 -7.58 -1.56 -9.96
C TRP A 89 -7.12 -0.15 -10.36
N GLU A 90 -7.78 0.46 -11.35
CA GLU A 90 -7.40 1.76 -11.91
C GLU A 90 -8.48 2.85 -11.70
N LYS A 91 -9.44 2.65 -10.79
CA LYS A 91 -10.44 3.68 -10.47
C LYS A 91 -9.81 4.80 -9.66
N TYR A 92 -10.31 6.02 -9.88
CA TYR A 92 -9.90 7.20 -9.15
C TYR A 92 -11.04 8.19 -8.99
N SER A 93 -10.93 9.08 -8.03
CA SER A 93 -11.77 10.28 -7.92
C SER A 93 -10.95 11.45 -7.38
N ILE A 94 -11.26 12.67 -7.83
CA ILE A 94 -10.60 13.90 -7.41
C ILE A 94 -11.64 14.72 -6.65
N SER A 95 -11.28 15.28 -5.49
CA SER A 95 -12.15 16.16 -4.71
C SER A 95 -12.49 17.44 -5.47
N ALA A 96 -13.62 18.06 -5.14
CA ALA A 96 -14.11 19.25 -5.85
C ALA A 96 -13.15 20.46 -5.74
N ASP A 97 -12.35 20.51 -4.68
CA ASP A 97 -11.30 21.52 -4.45
C ASP A 97 -9.94 21.13 -5.03
N TYR A 98 -9.83 19.93 -5.62
CA TYR A 98 -8.60 19.34 -6.17
C TYR A 98 -7.50 19.10 -5.12
N GLU A 99 -7.78 19.24 -3.84
CA GLU A 99 -6.79 19.07 -2.76
C GLU A 99 -6.55 17.61 -2.39
N GLN A 100 -7.47 16.72 -2.76
CA GLN A 100 -7.37 15.30 -2.51
C GLN A 100 -7.66 14.48 -3.75
N ILE A 101 -7.03 13.33 -3.83
CA ILE A 101 -7.29 12.32 -4.84
C ILE A 101 -7.41 10.95 -4.17
N THR A 102 -8.44 10.20 -4.55
CA THR A 102 -8.65 8.82 -4.14
C THR A 102 -8.25 7.90 -5.29
N LEU A 103 -7.44 6.90 -5.01
CA LEU A 103 -6.76 6.08 -6.01
C LEU A 103 -6.81 4.61 -5.65
N GLN A 104 -7.07 3.77 -6.63
CA GLN A 104 -6.85 2.32 -6.52
C GLN A 104 -5.39 1.95 -6.81
N PRO A 105 -4.89 0.80 -6.30
CA PRO A 105 -3.47 0.45 -6.30
C PRO A 105 -2.84 0.20 -7.67
N GLY A 106 -3.62 -0.07 -8.72
CA GLY A 106 -3.12 -0.41 -10.06
C GLY A 106 -2.80 0.79 -10.96
N ILE A 107 -3.11 2.01 -10.52
CA ILE A 107 -2.84 3.22 -11.30
C ILE A 107 -1.34 3.52 -11.30
N ILE A 108 -0.76 3.81 -12.45
CA ILE A 108 0.64 4.23 -12.56
C ILE A 108 0.79 5.66 -12.04
N GLY A 109 1.83 5.93 -11.24
CA GLY A 109 2.06 7.25 -10.64
C GLY A 109 2.13 8.40 -11.67
N GLN A 110 2.74 8.18 -12.83
CA GLN A 110 2.74 9.16 -13.93
C GLN A 110 1.31 9.47 -14.40
N ARG A 111 0.43 8.46 -14.47
CA ARG A 111 -0.97 8.67 -14.83
C ARG A 111 -1.70 9.56 -13.84
N VAL A 112 -1.39 9.46 -12.55
CA VAL A 112 -1.93 10.36 -11.53
C VAL A 112 -1.52 11.81 -11.80
N ASN A 113 -0.25 12.06 -12.16
CA ASN A 113 0.21 13.39 -12.54
C ASN A 113 -0.54 13.94 -13.77
N GLU A 114 -0.77 13.10 -14.79
CA GLU A 114 -1.55 13.50 -15.97
C GLU A 114 -2.99 13.88 -15.64
N LEU A 115 -3.61 13.16 -14.69
CA LEU A 115 -4.98 13.44 -14.23
C LEU A 115 -5.07 14.75 -13.44
N LEU A 116 -4.04 15.10 -12.69
CA LEU A 116 -3.98 16.29 -11.83
C LEU A 116 -3.47 17.56 -12.56
N ALA A 117 -2.68 17.39 -13.63
CA ALA A 117 -2.07 18.49 -14.38
C ALA A 117 -3.06 19.56 -14.85
N PRO A 118 -4.29 19.24 -15.36
CA PRO A 118 -5.26 20.27 -15.75
C PRO A 118 -5.68 21.21 -14.62
N TYR A 119 -5.48 20.80 -13.37
CA TYR A 119 -5.84 21.57 -12.16
C TYR A 119 -4.62 22.24 -11.51
N GLY A 120 -3.45 22.23 -12.16
CA GLY A 120 -2.20 22.75 -11.61
C GLY A 120 -1.72 21.98 -10.37
N ARG A 121 -2.10 20.72 -10.27
CA ARG A 121 -1.76 19.83 -9.13
C ARG A 121 -0.92 18.66 -9.61
N LYS A 122 -0.24 18.01 -8.69
CA LYS A 122 0.56 16.80 -8.92
C LYS A 122 0.40 15.78 -7.80
N PHE A 123 0.79 14.56 -8.09
CA PHE A 123 0.92 13.49 -7.12
C PHE A 123 2.13 13.77 -6.22
N ALA A 124 1.91 13.84 -4.90
CA ALA A 124 2.94 14.25 -3.96
C ALA A 124 4.15 13.27 -3.93
N PRO A 125 3.98 11.93 -3.81
CA PRO A 125 5.08 10.99 -3.94
C PRO A 125 5.65 10.99 -5.36
N ASP A 126 6.96 11.22 -5.48
CA ASP A 126 7.66 11.33 -6.77
C ASP A 126 8.89 10.40 -6.82
N PRO A 127 8.70 9.06 -6.76
CA PRO A 127 9.81 8.13 -6.89
C PRO A 127 10.41 8.18 -8.29
N ALA A 128 11.70 7.85 -8.43
CA ALA A 128 12.37 7.75 -9.74
C ALA A 128 11.64 6.82 -10.71
N SER A 129 10.93 5.82 -10.19
CA SER A 129 10.12 4.86 -10.94
C SER A 129 8.69 5.34 -11.23
N VAL A 130 8.32 6.61 -11.00
CA VAL A 130 6.93 7.12 -11.12
C VAL A 130 6.27 6.79 -12.46
N LYS A 131 7.07 6.66 -13.54
CA LYS A 131 6.57 6.32 -14.89
C LYS A 131 6.14 4.85 -15.05
N SER A 132 6.53 3.98 -14.14
CA SER A 132 6.26 2.53 -14.19
C SER A 132 5.69 1.98 -12.89
N ALA A 133 5.97 2.60 -11.74
CA ALA A 133 5.45 2.18 -10.45
C ALA A 133 3.95 2.51 -10.33
N MET A 134 3.21 1.57 -9.75
CA MET A 134 1.80 1.73 -9.43
C MET A 134 1.61 2.28 -8.03
N VAL A 135 0.51 3.01 -7.81
CA VAL A 135 0.16 3.67 -6.53
C VAL A 135 0.25 2.72 -5.35
N GLY A 136 -0.27 1.50 -5.45
CA GLY A 136 -0.20 0.51 -4.37
C GLY A 136 1.24 0.25 -3.91
N GLY A 137 2.17 0.03 -4.86
CA GLY A 137 3.58 -0.13 -4.55
C GLY A 137 4.23 1.15 -4.00
N ILE A 138 3.90 2.31 -4.57
CA ILE A 138 4.43 3.60 -4.10
C ILE A 138 4.05 3.86 -2.65
N VAL A 139 2.78 3.64 -2.28
CA VAL A 139 2.27 3.86 -0.92
C VAL A 139 2.82 2.82 0.05
N MET A 140 2.69 1.54 -0.28
CA MET A 140 3.09 0.45 0.63
C MET A 140 4.60 0.37 0.88
N ASN A 141 5.42 0.91 -0.03
CA ASN A 141 6.87 1.07 0.17
C ASN A 141 7.22 2.42 0.82
N ASN A 142 6.29 3.38 0.93
CA ASN A 142 6.57 4.79 1.22
C ASN A 142 7.61 5.38 0.26
N ALA A 143 7.52 5.01 -1.02
CA ALA A 143 8.46 5.40 -2.04
C ALA A 143 8.47 6.92 -2.23
N SER A 144 9.66 7.50 -2.31
CA SER A 144 9.81 8.96 -2.47
C SER A 144 11.06 9.29 -3.28
N GLY A 145 10.96 10.34 -4.09
CA GLY A 145 12.06 10.87 -4.89
C GLY A 145 12.75 12.06 -4.23
N MET A 146 13.64 12.72 -4.97
CA MET A 146 14.35 13.91 -4.50
C MET A 146 13.41 15.09 -4.23
N ASN A 147 12.34 15.22 -5.02
CA ASN A 147 11.42 16.35 -4.93
C ASN A 147 10.46 16.24 -3.73
N CYS A 148 10.31 15.05 -3.14
CA CYS A 148 9.41 14.86 -2.00
C CYS A 148 9.93 15.48 -0.68
N GLY A 149 11.24 15.68 -0.55
CA GLY A 149 11.81 16.10 0.73
C GLY A 149 11.40 15.18 1.87
N THR A 150 11.00 15.78 2.99
CA THR A 150 10.43 15.09 4.16
C THR A 150 8.92 15.35 4.33
N HIS A 151 8.28 16.07 3.39
CA HIS A 151 6.89 16.55 3.52
C HIS A 151 5.91 15.91 2.54
N ALA A 152 6.39 15.40 1.40
CA ALA A 152 5.55 14.87 0.33
C ALA A 152 5.60 13.33 0.19
N ASN A 153 6.18 12.63 1.15
CA ASN A 153 6.13 11.17 1.21
C ASN A 153 4.70 10.69 1.46
N SER A 154 4.39 9.45 1.09
CA SER A 154 3.06 8.88 1.27
C SER A 154 2.54 9.00 2.71
N ASP A 155 3.39 8.80 3.72
CA ASP A 155 3.01 8.93 5.14
C ASP A 155 2.66 10.36 5.60
N LYS A 156 3.04 11.39 4.83
CA LYS A 156 2.75 12.80 5.14
C LYS A 156 1.50 13.31 4.45
N VAL A 157 1.16 12.71 3.32
CA VAL A 157 0.04 13.14 2.48
C VAL A 157 -1.15 12.19 2.52
N LEU A 158 -1.05 11.08 3.25
CA LEU A 158 -2.14 10.15 3.48
C LEU A 158 -3.30 10.83 4.20
N VAL A 159 -4.52 10.64 3.71
CA VAL A 159 -5.78 11.07 4.33
C VAL A 159 -6.53 9.87 4.89
N SER A 160 -6.68 8.81 4.10
CA SER A 160 -7.32 7.57 4.54
C SER A 160 -6.88 6.40 3.67
N ALA A 161 -7.06 5.19 4.18
CA ALA A 161 -6.81 3.95 3.47
C ALA A 161 -8.01 3.01 3.57
N ARG A 162 -8.31 2.34 2.47
CA ARG A 162 -9.27 1.24 2.40
C ARG A 162 -8.50 -0.05 2.21
N ILE A 163 -8.61 -0.97 3.17
CA ILE A 163 -7.75 -2.14 3.28
C ILE A 163 -8.55 -3.41 3.50
N ILE A 164 -7.97 -4.55 3.12
CA ILE A 164 -8.53 -5.87 3.40
C ILE A 164 -7.52 -6.64 4.26
N LEU A 165 -7.94 -7.02 5.47
CA LEU A 165 -7.14 -7.80 6.41
C LEU A 165 -7.08 -9.28 6.00
N MET A 166 -6.17 -10.05 6.62
CA MET A 166 -5.95 -11.47 6.30
C MET A 166 -7.18 -12.36 6.57
N ASP A 167 -8.07 -11.96 7.46
CA ASP A 167 -9.36 -12.62 7.69
C ASP A 167 -10.43 -12.26 6.63
N GLY A 168 -10.07 -11.41 5.66
CA GLY A 168 -10.92 -10.91 4.60
C GLY A 168 -11.82 -9.75 5.00
N THR A 169 -11.64 -9.17 6.19
CA THR A 169 -12.43 -8.00 6.62
C THR A 169 -11.96 -6.75 5.88
N LEU A 170 -12.92 -6.03 5.32
CA LEU A 170 -12.70 -4.73 4.70
C LEU A 170 -12.82 -3.63 5.76
N LEU A 171 -11.82 -2.77 5.83
CA LEU A 171 -11.81 -1.55 6.65
C LEU A 171 -11.52 -0.33 5.77
N ASP A 172 -12.42 0.63 5.81
CA ASP A 172 -12.22 1.97 5.26
C ASP A 172 -12.01 2.96 6.41
N THR A 173 -10.77 3.41 6.61
CA THR A 173 -10.41 4.30 7.72
C THR A 173 -10.96 5.71 7.57
N GLY A 174 -11.37 6.11 6.38
CA GLY A 174 -12.03 7.40 6.10
C GLY A 174 -13.56 7.37 6.28
N ASN A 175 -14.16 6.18 6.41
CA ASN A 175 -15.60 6.04 6.49
C ASN A 175 -16.06 5.77 7.92
N PRO A 176 -16.83 6.69 8.56
CA PRO A 176 -17.28 6.52 9.94
C PRO A 176 -18.11 5.24 10.19
N VAL A 177 -18.91 4.82 9.22
CA VAL A 177 -19.74 3.60 9.34
C VAL A 177 -18.85 2.36 9.32
N SER A 178 -17.85 2.31 8.42
CA SER A 178 -16.87 1.23 8.37
C SER A 178 -16.07 1.14 9.66
N ARG A 179 -15.61 2.27 10.19
CA ARG A 179 -14.88 2.35 11.48
C ARG A 179 -15.71 1.80 12.62
N ALA A 180 -16.96 2.27 12.79
CA ALA A 180 -17.85 1.81 13.85
C ALA A 180 -18.14 0.30 13.76
N SER A 181 -18.36 -0.21 12.55
CA SER A 181 -18.57 -1.65 12.31
C SER A 181 -17.32 -2.46 12.66
N PHE A 182 -16.14 -1.97 12.27
CA PHE A 182 -14.87 -2.62 12.57
C PHE A 182 -14.56 -2.62 14.06
N GLU A 183 -14.83 -1.53 14.77
CA GLU A 183 -14.62 -1.42 16.22
C GLU A 183 -15.45 -2.45 16.99
N VAL A 184 -16.67 -2.75 16.53
CA VAL A 184 -17.50 -3.80 17.12
C VAL A 184 -16.95 -5.20 16.82
N SER A 185 -16.62 -5.48 15.56
CA SER A 185 -16.22 -6.82 15.12
C SER A 185 -14.77 -7.17 15.50
N HIS A 186 -13.89 -6.16 15.64
CA HIS A 186 -12.45 -6.30 15.89
C HIS A 186 -12.01 -5.54 17.16
N ARG A 187 -12.86 -5.56 18.19
CA ARG A 187 -12.61 -4.85 19.46
C ARG A 187 -11.24 -5.16 20.06
N ASP A 188 -10.85 -6.42 20.08
CA ASP A 188 -9.56 -6.83 20.65
C ASP A 188 -8.37 -6.32 19.81
N PHE A 189 -8.52 -6.27 18.48
CA PHE A 189 -7.51 -5.68 17.60
C PHE A 189 -7.33 -4.18 17.88
N ILE A 190 -8.44 -3.42 17.93
CA ILE A 190 -8.40 -1.99 18.26
C ILE A 190 -7.80 -1.76 19.64
N ARG A 191 -8.23 -2.54 20.64
CA ARG A 191 -7.66 -2.49 21.99
C ARG A 191 -6.14 -2.69 21.97
N ARG A 192 -5.66 -3.70 21.23
CA ARG A 192 -4.22 -3.99 21.12
C ARG A 192 -3.44 -2.88 20.43
N ILE A 193 -3.99 -2.23 19.41
CA ILE A 193 -3.37 -1.04 18.79
C ILE A 193 -3.24 0.10 19.81
N CYS A 194 -4.28 0.36 20.63
CA CYS A 194 -4.21 1.37 21.69
C CYS A 194 -3.20 1.02 22.77
N GLU A 195 -3.14 -0.24 23.20
CA GLU A 195 -2.15 -0.72 24.19
C GLU A 195 -0.71 -0.52 23.68
N LEU A 196 -0.43 -0.89 22.41
CA LEU A 196 0.89 -0.67 21.81
C LEU A 196 1.24 0.81 21.71
N ARG A 197 0.28 1.66 21.37
CA ARG A 197 0.47 3.12 21.36
C ARG A 197 0.88 3.61 22.74
N ASP A 198 0.16 3.21 23.78
CA ASP A 198 0.38 3.66 25.15
C ASP A 198 1.70 3.10 25.71
N GLU A 199 2.03 1.85 25.41
CA GLU A 199 3.32 1.23 25.74
C GLU A 199 4.49 2.00 25.14
N ILE A 200 4.43 2.32 23.84
CA ILE A 200 5.47 3.09 23.14
C ILE A 200 5.61 4.49 23.73
N ARG A 201 4.48 5.16 24.00
CA ARG A 201 4.49 6.54 24.54
C ARG A 201 4.98 6.62 25.97
N THR A 202 4.68 5.62 26.80
CA THR A 202 5.14 5.53 28.19
C THR A 202 6.64 5.28 28.27
N ASN A 203 7.22 4.60 27.26
CA ASN A 203 8.65 4.45 27.13
C ASN A 203 9.25 5.70 26.44
N GLU A 204 9.56 6.72 27.22
CA GLU A 204 10.01 8.02 26.74
C GLU A 204 11.26 7.92 25.83
N LYS A 205 12.23 7.08 26.21
CA LYS A 205 13.43 6.84 25.37
C LYS A 205 13.11 6.26 24.02
N LEU A 206 12.15 5.33 23.95
CA LEU A 206 11.70 4.74 22.69
C LEU A 206 10.95 5.77 21.85
N ALA A 207 10.03 6.52 22.45
CA ALA A 207 9.27 7.55 21.78
C ALA A 207 10.17 8.65 21.20
N GLU A 208 11.17 9.12 21.94
CA GLU A 208 12.16 10.09 21.46
C GLU A 208 13.00 9.53 20.33
N ARG A 209 13.45 8.29 20.42
CA ARG A 209 14.19 7.63 19.34
C ARG A 209 13.38 7.50 18.07
N ILE A 210 12.08 7.19 18.18
CA ILE A 210 11.17 7.14 17.03
C ILE A 210 11.05 8.55 16.42
N ARG A 211 10.76 9.59 17.22
CA ARG A 211 10.66 10.97 16.71
C ARG A 211 11.95 11.40 15.98
N TYR A 212 13.10 11.15 16.59
CA TYR A 212 14.40 11.47 15.99
C TYR A 212 14.62 10.75 14.67
N LYS A 213 14.36 9.42 14.62
CA LYS A 213 14.55 8.63 13.41
C LYS A 213 13.68 9.11 12.24
N TYR A 214 12.46 9.57 12.52
CA TYR A 214 11.51 10.05 11.51
C TYR A 214 11.52 11.59 11.34
N SER A 215 12.44 12.32 11.99
CA SER A 215 12.69 13.74 11.70
C SER A 215 13.46 13.95 10.41
N ILE A 216 14.16 12.91 9.94
CA ILE A 216 14.82 12.86 8.63
C ILE A 216 14.06 11.90 7.72
N LYS A 217 14.38 11.90 6.42
CA LYS A 217 13.81 10.98 5.45
C LYS A 217 14.13 9.53 5.86
N ASN A 218 13.11 8.76 6.16
CA ASN A 218 13.23 7.35 6.53
C ASN A 218 12.09 6.56 5.87
N VAL A 219 12.47 5.61 5.02
CA VAL A 219 11.55 4.77 4.23
C VAL A 219 11.81 3.28 4.43
N THR A 220 12.53 2.91 5.49
CA THR A 220 12.93 1.52 5.75
C THR A 220 12.19 0.91 6.93
N GLY A 221 11.68 -0.30 6.73
CA GLY A 221 10.96 -1.09 7.74
C GLY A 221 9.55 -0.55 8.04
N LEU A 222 8.87 -1.21 8.98
CA LEU A 222 7.57 -0.76 9.45
C LEU A 222 7.67 0.61 10.12
N ASN A 223 6.75 1.50 9.76
CA ASN A 223 6.70 2.84 10.30
C ASN A 223 6.09 2.85 11.70
N LEU A 224 6.90 3.11 12.74
CA LEU A 224 6.43 3.21 14.13
C LEU A 224 5.98 4.62 14.52
N LEU A 225 6.21 5.62 13.66
CA LEU A 225 5.82 7.01 13.95
C LEU A 225 4.32 7.19 14.22
N PRO A 226 3.40 6.47 13.57
CA PRO A 226 1.98 6.59 13.84
C PRO A 226 1.59 6.41 15.30
N PHE A 227 2.22 5.49 16.03
CA PHE A 227 1.98 5.26 17.45
C PHE A 227 2.35 6.46 18.33
N VAL A 228 3.32 7.26 17.92
CA VAL A 228 3.74 8.46 18.64
C VAL A 228 2.92 9.69 18.20
N ARG A 229 2.47 9.70 16.92
CA ARG A 229 1.86 10.87 16.28
C ARG A 229 0.35 10.96 16.50
N PHE A 230 -0.38 9.84 16.46
CA PHE A 230 -1.83 9.80 16.42
C PHE A 230 -2.43 9.19 17.67
N ASP A 231 -3.54 9.76 18.13
CA ASP A 231 -4.35 9.21 19.24
C ASP A 231 -5.39 8.22 18.73
N ASP A 232 -5.95 8.48 17.56
CA ASP A 232 -6.97 7.66 16.91
C ASP A 232 -6.37 6.37 16.37
N PRO A 233 -6.86 5.18 16.80
CA PRO A 233 -6.35 3.90 16.31
C PRO A 233 -6.54 3.71 14.80
N PHE A 234 -7.55 4.31 14.17
CA PHE A 234 -7.76 4.19 12.72
C PHE A 234 -6.74 5.01 11.93
N GLU A 235 -6.31 6.16 12.45
CA GLU A 235 -5.18 6.93 11.89
C GLU A 235 -3.88 6.12 12.02
N ILE A 236 -3.67 5.46 13.17
CA ILE A 236 -2.51 4.58 13.36
C ILE A 236 -2.54 3.45 12.33
N ILE A 237 -3.67 2.74 12.18
CA ILE A 237 -3.82 1.63 11.23
C ILE A 237 -3.56 2.10 9.80
N ALA A 238 -4.16 3.22 9.37
CA ALA A 238 -3.97 3.76 8.02
C ALA A 238 -2.49 4.05 7.72
N HIS A 239 -1.81 4.71 8.65
CA HIS A 239 -0.41 5.09 8.47
C HIS A 239 0.59 3.93 8.65
N LEU A 240 0.22 2.85 9.36
CA LEU A 240 1.00 1.61 9.41
C LEU A 240 1.05 0.90 8.05
N MET A 241 0.06 1.12 7.18
CA MET A 241 0.09 0.57 5.81
C MET A 241 1.23 1.15 4.99
N VAL A 242 1.57 2.41 5.22
CA VAL A 242 2.64 3.12 4.50
C VAL A 242 4.00 2.62 4.98
N GLY A 243 4.72 1.95 4.10
CA GLY A 243 6.00 1.29 4.40
C GLY A 243 5.86 -0.15 4.90
N SER A 244 4.65 -0.73 4.89
CA SER A 244 4.41 -2.11 5.31
C SER A 244 4.79 -3.15 4.23
N GLU A 245 5.08 -2.74 3.02
CA GLU A 245 5.38 -3.61 1.87
C GLU A 245 4.27 -4.63 1.55
N GLY A 246 3.03 -4.33 1.95
CA GLY A 246 1.90 -5.24 1.79
C GLY A 246 1.87 -6.40 2.80
N THR A 247 2.69 -6.37 3.86
CA THR A 247 2.76 -7.46 4.84
C THR A 247 1.64 -7.42 5.87
N LEU A 248 0.96 -6.29 6.04
CA LEU A 248 -0.08 -6.10 7.06
C LEU A 248 -1.50 -6.27 6.50
N ALA A 249 -1.75 -5.80 5.27
CA ALA A 249 -3.05 -5.88 4.62
C ALA A 249 -2.92 -5.65 3.10
N PHE A 250 -3.97 -5.95 2.35
CA PHE A 250 -4.13 -5.51 0.98
C PHE A 250 -4.68 -4.08 0.94
N LEU A 251 -4.00 -3.17 0.23
CA LEU A 251 -4.49 -1.82 -0.02
C LEU A 251 -5.42 -1.83 -1.24
N SER A 252 -6.70 -1.62 -1.04
CA SER A 252 -7.69 -1.57 -2.14
C SER A 252 -7.93 -0.16 -2.66
N GLU A 253 -7.77 0.85 -1.79
CA GLU A 253 -7.92 2.25 -2.15
C GLU A 253 -7.16 3.14 -1.16
N VAL A 254 -6.68 4.27 -1.60
CA VAL A 254 -6.01 5.27 -0.78
C VAL A 254 -6.46 6.67 -1.17
N THR A 255 -6.80 7.50 -0.17
CA THR A 255 -7.02 8.94 -0.36
C THR A 255 -5.79 9.70 0.10
N MET A 256 -5.28 10.57 -0.76
CA MET A 256 -4.05 11.32 -0.53
C MET A 256 -4.26 12.80 -0.85
N LYS A 257 -3.55 13.67 -0.15
CA LYS A 257 -3.44 15.09 -0.51
C LYS A 257 -2.65 15.23 -1.80
N THR A 258 -3.08 16.16 -2.65
CA THR A 258 -2.34 16.58 -3.84
C THR A 258 -1.42 17.73 -3.51
N GLU A 259 -0.40 17.98 -4.34
CA GLU A 259 0.45 19.16 -4.23
C GLU A 259 0.29 20.11 -5.42
N TYR A 260 0.64 21.38 -5.22
CA TYR A 260 0.75 22.32 -6.34
C TYR A 260 1.89 21.93 -7.27
N ASP A 261 1.63 21.93 -8.56
CA ASP A 261 2.66 21.82 -9.58
C ASP A 261 3.09 23.19 -10.05
N TYR A 262 4.14 23.74 -9.41
CA TYR A 262 4.62 25.06 -9.73
C TYR A 262 5.13 25.13 -11.18
N PRO A 263 4.75 26.17 -11.94
CA PRO A 263 5.10 26.28 -13.36
C PRO A 263 6.60 26.53 -13.58
N TYR A 264 7.26 27.14 -12.60
CA TYR A 264 8.70 27.42 -12.68
C TYR A 264 9.49 26.45 -11.80
N LYS A 265 10.42 25.73 -12.42
CA LYS A 265 11.27 24.74 -11.75
C LYS A 265 12.74 25.07 -12.07
N ALA A 266 13.59 25.03 -11.08
CA ALA A 266 15.04 25.20 -11.24
C ALA A 266 15.78 24.02 -10.59
N SER A 267 16.88 23.63 -11.20
CA SER A 267 17.81 22.63 -10.65
C SER A 267 19.18 23.24 -10.51
N ALA A 268 19.86 22.99 -9.40
CA ALA A 268 21.23 23.42 -9.17
C ALA A 268 22.09 22.22 -8.76
N MET A 269 23.31 22.17 -9.30
CA MET A 269 24.33 21.21 -8.88
C MET A 269 25.38 21.99 -8.10
N LEU A 270 25.62 21.58 -6.86
CA LEU A 270 26.62 22.20 -5.98
C LEU A 270 27.78 21.23 -5.83
N TYR A 271 29.00 21.77 -6.01
CA TYR A 271 30.25 21.04 -5.77
C TYR A 271 30.87 21.59 -4.47
N PHE A 272 31.28 20.71 -3.56
CA PHE A 272 31.88 21.04 -2.27
C PHE A 272 33.32 20.56 -2.23
#